data_23e47038b15602588e50cd0c3a1d0eab
#
_entry.id   23e47038b15602588e50cd0c3a1d0eab
#
_cell.length_a   1.000
_cell.length_b   1.000
_cell.length_c   1.000
_cell.angle_alpha   90.00
_cell.angle_beta   90.00
_cell.angle_gamma   90.00
#
_symmetry.space_group_name_H-M   'P 1'
#
loop_
_entity.id
_entity.type
_entity.pdbx_description
1 polymer ?
#
loop_
_entity_poly.entity_id
_entity_poly.type
_entity_poly.pdbx_seq_one_letter_code
_entity_poly.pdbx_strand_id
1 'polypeptide(L)'
;EQCLGLARDRGVRIVANAGGLNPAGLADAVRALAERLGIPTTVAHVEGDDLLGRAAELGLGTPLTANAYLGAWGIVDCLRAGADIVVTGRVTDASVVVGPAAAHFGWSRRDYDRLAGAVVAAPVIECGTQSTGGNYCLFAGIHDLNHPGFPLAEVHADGSAVITKHPGTGGQVSVGTVTAQLLY
;
A
#
# COMPACT_ATOMS: atom_id res chain seq x y z
N GLU A 1 8.34 15.77 -1.26
CA GLU A 1 9.33 16.62 -0.56
C GLU A 1 9.22 16.51 0.95
N GLN A 2 8.06 16.85 1.54
CA GLN A 2 7.88 16.97 2.99
C GLN A 2 8.18 15.68 3.77
N CYS A 3 7.89 14.50 3.20
CA CYS A 3 8.01 13.24 3.91
C CYS A 3 9.36 12.53 3.70
N LEU A 4 10.14 12.90 2.68
CA LEU A 4 11.32 12.12 2.28
C LEU A 4 12.41 12.15 3.36
N GLY A 5 12.78 13.34 3.85
CA GLY A 5 13.74 13.51 4.93
C GLY A 5 13.27 12.82 6.22
N LEU A 6 12.02 13.04 6.60
CA LEU A 6 11.44 12.43 7.80
C LEU A 6 11.41 10.89 7.74
N ALA A 7 11.06 10.33 6.59
CA ALA A 7 11.10 8.88 6.38
C ALA A 7 12.52 8.33 6.53
N ARG A 8 13.50 9.01 5.93
CA ARG A 8 14.91 8.66 6.04
C ARG A 8 15.41 8.70 7.48
N ASP A 9 15.16 9.80 8.18
CA ASP A 9 15.61 10.02 9.57
C ASP A 9 15.03 8.99 10.54
N ARG A 10 13.84 8.47 10.24
CA ARG A 10 13.14 7.48 11.05
C ARG A 10 13.27 6.04 10.56
N GLY A 11 14.02 5.79 9.48
CA GLY A 11 14.16 4.47 8.89
C GLY A 11 12.85 3.88 8.35
N VAL A 12 11.91 4.75 7.94
CA VAL A 12 10.61 4.35 7.39
C VAL A 12 10.76 4.07 5.90
N ARG A 13 10.30 2.91 5.45
CA ARG A 13 10.20 2.57 4.03
C ARG A 13 8.83 2.97 3.48
N ILE A 14 8.80 3.37 2.22
CA ILE A 14 7.58 3.80 1.53
C ILE A 14 7.29 2.83 0.38
N VAL A 15 6.09 2.28 0.35
CA VAL A 15 5.59 1.47 -0.77
C VAL A 15 4.32 2.12 -1.28
N ALA A 16 4.26 2.39 -2.58
CA ALA A 16 3.11 3.05 -3.18
C ALA A 16 2.85 2.53 -4.60
N ASN A 17 1.57 2.31 -4.92
CA ASN A 17 1.10 1.98 -6.26
C ASN A 17 0.77 3.24 -7.10
N ALA A 18 1.39 4.36 -6.74
CA ALA A 18 1.17 5.66 -7.38
C ALA A 18 1.85 5.82 -8.75
N GLY A 19 2.56 4.79 -9.23
CA GLY A 19 3.21 4.80 -10.54
C GLY A 19 2.25 4.88 -11.72
N GLY A 20 1.00 4.48 -11.52
CA GLY A 20 -0.03 4.55 -12.55
C GLY A 20 0.41 3.78 -13.81
N LEU A 21 0.44 4.48 -14.95
CA LEU A 21 0.88 3.92 -16.25
C LEU A 21 2.38 4.09 -16.51
N ASN A 22 3.13 4.70 -15.60
CA ASN A 22 4.57 4.94 -15.76
C ASN A 22 5.32 4.86 -14.41
N PRO A 23 5.40 3.68 -13.79
CA PRO A 23 6.09 3.51 -12.51
C PRO A 23 7.59 3.84 -12.60
N ALA A 24 8.25 3.54 -13.72
CA ALA A 24 9.65 3.89 -13.95
C ALA A 24 9.85 5.42 -13.93
N GLY A 25 9.03 6.17 -14.65
CA GLY A 25 9.11 7.63 -14.68
C GLY A 25 8.86 8.27 -13.33
N LEU A 26 7.92 7.75 -12.52
CA LEU A 26 7.75 8.23 -11.15
C LEU A 26 8.96 7.90 -10.28
N ALA A 27 9.51 6.70 -10.37
CA ALA A 27 10.71 6.33 -9.64
C ALA A 27 11.90 7.24 -9.99
N ASP A 28 12.10 7.57 -11.26
CA ASP A 28 13.12 8.51 -11.71
C ASP A 28 12.89 9.92 -11.16
N ALA A 29 11.66 10.40 -11.16
CA ALA A 29 11.30 11.69 -10.56
C ALA A 29 11.60 11.73 -9.05
N VAL A 30 11.35 10.62 -8.34
CA VAL A 30 11.67 10.52 -6.90
C VAL A 30 13.18 10.48 -6.68
N ARG A 31 13.96 9.77 -7.52
CA ARG A 31 15.43 9.77 -7.46
C ARG A 31 15.99 11.18 -7.66
N ALA A 32 15.53 11.87 -8.71
CA ALA A 32 15.94 13.24 -8.99
C ALA A 32 15.58 14.21 -7.85
N LEU A 33 14.43 14.01 -7.20
CA LEU A 33 14.03 14.77 -6.03
C LEU A 33 14.97 14.50 -4.84
N ALA A 34 15.26 13.23 -4.56
CA ALA A 34 16.16 12.85 -3.48
C ALA A 34 17.57 13.44 -3.66
N GLU A 35 18.10 13.36 -4.88
CA GLU A 35 19.39 13.96 -5.25
C GLU A 35 19.39 15.49 -5.04
N ARG A 36 18.36 16.18 -5.54
CA ARG A 36 18.23 17.65 -5.39
C ARG A 36 18.14 18.08 -3.93
N LEU A 37 17.56 17.24 -3.07
CA LEU A 37 17.45 17.50 -1.63
C LEU A 37 18.68 17.03 -0.85
N GLY A 38 19.64 16.35 -1.47
CA GLY A 38 20.79 15.76 -0.80
C GLY A 38 20.44 14.63 0.17
N ILE A 39 19.30 13.91 -0.06
CA ILE A 39 18.83 12.83 0.80
C ILE A 39 19.16 11.49 0.15
N PRO A 40 20.15 10.73 0.66
CA PRO A 40 20.48 9.41 0.13
C PRO A 40 19.26 8.47 0.23
N THR A 41 18.74 8.01 -0.91
CA THR A 41 17.53 7.20 -0.97
C THR A 41 17.63 6.18 -2.11
N THR A 42 17.40 4.92 -1.79
CA THR A 42 17.33 3.83 -2.79
C THR A 42 15.88 3.68 -3.25
N VAL A 43 15.62 3.99 -4.52
CA VAL A 43 14.27 3.91 -5.11
C VAL A 43 14.23 2.77 -6.12
N ALA A 44 13.32 1.83 -5.90
CA ALA A 44 13.02 0.75 -6.85
C ALA A 44 11.61 0.92 -7.42
N HIS A 45 11.35 0.25 -8.54
CA HIS A 45 10.00 0.16 -9.10
C HIS A 45 9.71 -1.25 -9.60
N VAL A 46 8.42 -1.56 -9.73
CA VAL A 46 7.92 -2.84 -10.26
C VAL A 46 7.20 -2.56 -11.56
N GLU A 47 7.59 -3.28 -12.60
CA GLU A 47 7.02 -3.23 -13.96
C GLU A 47 6.43 -4.58 -14.35
N GLY A 48 5.70 -4.59 -15.49
CA GLY A 48 5.15 -5.81 -16.09
C GLY A 48 3.63 -5.87 -16.04
N ASP A 49 2.99 -4.86 -15.49
CA ASP A 49 1.53 -4.73 -15.48
C ASP A 49 0.96 -4.18 -16.81
N ASP A 50 1.72 -3.40 -17.56
CA ASP A 50 1.28 -2.83 -18.85
C ASP A 50 1.19 -3.93 -19.93
N LEU A 51 -0.04 -4.15 -20.41
CA LEU A 51 -0.37 -5.11 -21.46
C LEU A 51 -0.81 -4.43 -22.76
N LEU A 52 -0.75 -3.08 -22.84
CA LEU A 52 -1.25 -2.35 -24.01
C LEU A 52 -0.58 -2.80 -25.29
N GLY A 53 0.74 -3.00 -25.28
CA GLY A 53 1.50 -3.50 -26.42
C GLY A 53 1.12 -4.93 -26.86
N ARG A 54 0.42 -5.68 -26.02
CA ARG A 54 -0.06 -7.05 -26.26
C ARG A 54 -1.58 -7.13 -26.43
N ALA A 55 -2.28 -6.01 -26.51
CA ALA A 55 -3.74 -5.97 -26.53
C ALA A 55 -4.34 -6.81 -27.67
N ALA A 56 -3.76 -6.75 -28.85
CA ALA A 56 -4.21 -7.54 -30.02
C ALA A 56 -4.01 -9.05 -29.81
N GLU A 57 -2.83 -9.46 -29.31
CA GLU A 57 -2.51 -10.85 -28.96
C GLU A 57 -3.49 -11.42 -27.93
N LEU A 58 -3.86 -10.60 -26.93
CA LEU A 58 -4.72 -10.99 -25.83
C LEU A 58 -6.21 -10.84 -26.14
N GLY A 59 -6.58 -10.42 -27.36
CA GLY A 59 -7.97 -10.24 -27.76
C GLY A 59 -8.70 -9.10 -27.03
N LEU A 60 -7.98 -8.09 -26.54
CA LEU A 60 -8.56 -6.96 -25.78
C LEU A 60 -9.15 -5.86 -26.66
N GLY A 61 -9.17 -6.04 -27.97
CA GLY A 61 -9.64 -5.01 -28.92
C GLY A 61 -8.69 -3.83 -29.00
N THR A 62 -9.24 -2.61 -28.91
CA THR A 62 -8.49 -1.35 -28.98
C THR A 62 -8.65 -0.54 -27.69
N PRO A 63 -8.13 -1.00 -26.56
CA PRO A 63 -8.26 -0.28 -25.30
C PRO A 63 -7.35 0.96 -25.27
N LEU A 64 -7.72 1.97 -24.50
CA LEU A 64 -6.86 3.11 -24.21
C LEU A 64 -5.72 2.72 -23.26
N THR A 65 -5.98 1.81 -22.33
CA THR A 65 -5.00 1.22 -21.40
C THR A 65 -5.36 -0.24 -21.15
N ALA A 66 -4.37 -1.07 -20.86
CA ALA A 66 -4.57 -2.45 -20.49
C ALA A 66 -3.49 -2.85 -19.46
N ASN A 67 -3.89 -3.16 -18.24
CA ASN A 67 -2.96 -3.49 -17.16
C ASN A 67 -3.38 -4.78 -16.47
N ALA A 68 -2.40 -5.63 -16.16
CA ALA A 68 -2.58 -6.77 -15.27
C ALA A 68 -2.50 -6.32 -13.81
N TYR A 69 -3.28 -6.94 -12.95
CA TYR A 69 -3.07 -6.82 -11.51
C TYR A 69 -1.90 -7.71 -11.09
N LEU A 70 -0.75 -7.11 -10.82
CA LEU A 70 0.39 -7.85 -10.28
C LEU A 70 0.18 -8.16 -8.80
N GLY A 71 0.90 -9.17 -8.29
CA GLY A 71 0.92 -9.52 -6.89
C GLY A 71 2.04 -8.79 -6.11
N ALA A 72 2.21 -9.19 -4.84
CA ALA A 72 3.11 -8.53 -3.90
C ALA A 72 4.62 -8.84 -4.11
N TRP A 73 4.96 -9.87 -4.89
CA TRP A 73 6.34 -10.40 -4.86
C TRP A 73 7.38 -9.49 -5.47
N GLY A 74 7.05 -8.68 -6.46
CA GLY A 74 7.95 -7.64 -6.95
C GLY A 74 8.31 -6.61 -5.86
N ILE A 75 7.32 -6.26 -5.00
CA ILE A 75 7.55 -5.40 -3.84
C ILE A 75 8.49 -6.08 -2.83
N VAL A 76 8.26 -7.37 -2.56
CA VAL A 76 9.12 -8.17 -1.66
C VAL A 76 10.56 -8.16 -2.13
N ASP A 77 10.78 -8.41 -3.42
CA ASP A 77 12.13 -8.48 -4.00
C ASP A 77 12.84 -7.13 -3.93
N CYS A 78 12.14 -6.02 -4.25
CA CYS A 78 12.67 -4.67 -4.10
C CYS A 78 13.09 -4.35 -2.66
N LEU A 79 12.21 -4.65 -1.68
CA LEU A 79 12.48 -4.37 -0.27
C LEU A 79 13.62 -5.22 0.29
N ARG A 80 13.72 -6.50 -0.13
CA ARG A 80 14.84 -7.38 0.25
C ARG A 80 16.15 -6.96 -0.38
N ALA A 81 16.12 -6.35 -1.56
CA ALA A 81 17.28 -5.74 -2.20
C ALA A 81 17.72 -4.41 -1.54
N GLY A 82 16.98 -3.93 -0.52
CA GLY A 82 17.35 -2.75 0.25
C GLY A 82 16.72 -1.45 -0.22
N ALA A 83 15.64 -1.49 -1.01
CA ALA A 83 14.93 -0.28 -1.40
C ALA A 83 14.31 0.43 -0.18
N ASP A 84 14.50 1.75 -0.11
CA ASP A 84 13.83 2.65 0.85
C ASP A 84 12.42 3.01 0.34
N ILE A 85 12.30 3.16 -0.99
CA ILE A 85 11.03 3.49 -1.65
C ILE A 85 10.79 2.48 -2.78
N VAL A 86 9.58 1.92 -2.82
CA VAL A 86 9.12 1.05 -3.91
C VAL A 86 7.90 1.67 -4.57
N VAL A 87 7.99 1.90 -5.87
CA VAL A 87 6.89 2.40 -6.70
C VAL A 87 6.39 1.26 -7.59
N THR A 88 5.08 1.07 -7.67
CA THR A 88 4.49 0.09 -8.58
C THR A 88 3.48 0.75 -9.51
N GLY A 89 3.24 0.13 -10.67
CA GLY A 89 2.05 0.37 -11.47
C GLY A 89 0.85 -0.34 -10.84
N ARG A 90 0.04 -1.02 -11.65
CA ARG A 90 -1.14 -1.74 -11.15
C ARG A 90 -0.72 -3.01 -10.42
N VAL A 91 -1.04 -3.06 -9.14
CA VAL A 91 -0.96 -4.27 -8.30
C VAL A 91 -2.33 -4.52 -7.66
N THR A 92 -2.58 -5.72 -7.17
CA THR A 92 -3.75 -5.94 -6.28
C THR A 92 -3.58 -5.06 -5.05
N ASP A 93 -4.67 -4.47 -4.58
CA ASP A 93 -4.62 -3.43 -3.53
C ASP A 93 -3.97 -3.94 -2.24
N ALA A 94 -4.22 -5.19 -1.87
CA ALA A 94 -3.55 -5.81 -0.74
C ALA A 94 -2.02 -5.94 -0.89
N SER A 95 -1.49 -5.89 -2.11
CA SER A 95 -0.05 -6.10 -2.36
C SER A 95 0.85 -5.09 -1.67
N VAL A 96 0.37 -3.84 -1.48
CA VAL A 96 1.12 -2.77 -0.79
C VAL A 96 1.23 -2.98 0.72
N VAL A 97 0.48 -3.92 1.28
CA VAL A 97 0.58 -4.37 2.69
C VAL A 97 1.27 -5.72 2.79
N VAL A 98 0.84 -6.69 1.95
CA VAL A 98 1.40 -8.04 1.92
C VAL A 98 2.89 -8.03 1.57
N GLY A 99 3.30 -7.20 0.61
CA GLY A 99 4.70 -7.07 0.18
C GLY A 99 5.64 -6.68 1.32
N PRO A 100 5.40 -5.56 1.99
CA PRO A 100 6.19 -5.14 3.16
C PRO A 100 6.20 -6.17 4.29
N ALA A 101 5.05 -6.75 4.64
CA ALA A 101 4.96 -7.76 5.69
C ALA A 101 5.78 -9.02 5.34
N ALA A 102 5.62 -9.55 4.12
CA ALA A 102 6.35 -10.72 3.65
C ALA A 102 7.87 -10.44 3.55
N ALA A 103 8.28 -9.24 3.15
CA ALA A 103 9.68 -8.86 3.12
C ALA A 103 10.28 -8.77 4.53
N HIS A 104 9.55 -8.16 5.47
CA HIS A 104 9.99 -7.94 6.85
C HIS A 104 10.12 -9.24 7.64
N PHE A 105 9.09 -10.10 7.57
CA PHE A 105 9.03 -11.35 8.33
C PHE A 105 9.67 -12.55 7.60
N GLY A 106 10.17 -12.37 6.39
CA GLY A 106 10.77 -13.45 5.62
C GLY A 106 9.78 -14.51 5.13
N TRP A 107 8.49 -14.15 4.97
CA TRP A 107 7.48 -15.11 4.52
C TRP A 107 7.76 -15.60 3.10
N SER A 108 7.41 -16.86 2.88
CA SER A 108 7.44 -17.51 1.57
C SER A 108 6.08 -17.41 0.85
N ARG A 109 6.07 -17.78 -0.44
CA ARG A 109 4.82 -17.87 -1.23
C ARG A 109 3.84 -18.94 -0.73
N ARG A 110 4.25 -19.79 0.21
CA ARG A 110 3.46 -20.91 0.76
C ARG A 110 2.99 -20.69 2.19
N ASP A 111 3.35 -19.57 2.81
CA ASP A 111 2.89 -19.20 4.16
C ASP A 111 1.46 -18.63 4.09
N TYR A 112 0.53 -19.44 3.59
CA TYR A 112 -0.82 -19.01 3.22
C TYR A 112 -1.60 -18.35 4.36
N ASP A 113 -1.51 -18.88 5.58
CA ASP A 113 -2.22 -18.32 6.75
C ASP A 113 -1.70 -16.91 7.07
N ARG A 114 -0.39 -16.71 7.04
CA ARG A 114 0.24 -15.41 7.27
C ARG A 114 -0.10 -14.41 6.17
N LEU A 115 0.00 -14.86 4.92
CA LEU A 115 -0.36 -14.05 3.76
C LEU A 115 -1.85 -13.65 3.80
N ALA A 116 -2.73 -14.58 4.17
CA ALA A 116 -4.16 -14.32 4.30
C ALA A 116 -4.45 -13.25 5.37
N GLY A 117 -3.77 -13.30 6.52
CA GLY A 117 -3.90 -12.28 7.56
C GLY A 117 -3.50 -10.88 7.07
N ALA A 118 -2.37 -10.77 6.38
CA ALA A 118 -1.96 -9.48 5.77
C ALA A 118 -2.93 -9.02 4.68
N VAL A 119 -3.52 -9.95 3.88
CA VAL A 119 -4.56 -9.64 2.89
C VAL A 119 -5.80 -9.07 3.57
N VAL A 120 -6.18 -9.57 4.74
CA VAL A 120 -7.34 -9.05 5.50
C VAL A 120 -7.04 -7.66 6.09
N ALA A 121 -5.82 -7.41 6.56
CA ALA A 121 -5.43 -6.10 7.09
C ALA A 121 -5.43 -4.99 6.02
N ALA A 122 -5.12 -5.33 4.78
CA ALA A 122 -4.93 -4.37 3.70
C ALA A 122 -6.18 -3.54 3.39
N PRO A 123 -7.36 -4.11 3.09
CA PRO A 123 -8.56 -3.31 2.79
C PRO A 123 -9.01 -2.44 3.96
N VAL A 124 -8.64 -2.79 5.20
CA VAL A 124 -8.96 -1.95 6.36
C VAL A 124 -8.24 -0.61 6.31
N ILE A 125 -6.99 -0.57 5.83
CA ILE A 125 -6.19 0.66 5.78
C ILE A 125 -6.15 1.31 4.40
N GLU A 126 -6.55 0.61 3.35
CA GLU A 126 -6.48 1.04 1.96
C GLU A 126 -7.26 2.32 1.68
N CYS A 127 -8.53 2.35 2.10
CA CYS A 127 -9.44 3.46 1.82
C CYS A 127 -9.38 4.56 2.90
N GLY A 128 -8.27 4.69 3.60
CA GLY A 128 -8.02 5.76 4.56
C GLY A 128 -9.08 5.82 5.66
N THR A 129 -9.74 6.94 5.80
CA THR A 129 -10.66 7.20 6.92
C THR A 129 -12.00 6.47 6.84
N GLN A 130 -12.24 5.65 5.83
CA GLN A 130 -13.48 4.86 5.75
C GLN A 130 -13.60 3.89 6.93
N SER A 131 -12.51 3.18 7.26
CA SER A 131 -12.50 2.25 8.39
C SER A 131 -12.51 2.92 9.77
N THR A 132 -12.31 4.23 9.83
CA THR A 132 -12.42 5.01 11.06
C THR A 132 -13.74 5.77 11.20
N GLY A 133 -14.73 5.43 10.37
CA GLY A 133 -16.10 5.91 10.48
C GLY A 133 -16.73 6.41 9.18
N GLY A 134 -15.92 6.73 8.15
CA GLY A 134 -16.41 7.28 6.88
C GLY A 134 -17.32 6.32 6.09
N ASN A 135 -17.19 5.02 6.31
CA ASN A 135 -18.00 3.97 5.67
C ASN A 135 -19.01 3.31 6.66
N TYR A 136 -19.21 3.88 7.82
CA TYR A 136 -20.02 3.28 8.86
C TYR A 136 -21.42 3.88 8.93
N CYS A 137 -22.46 3.06 8.76
CA CYS A 137 -23.84 3.53 8.70
C CYS A 137 -24.32 4.21 10.01
N LEU A 138 -23.73 3.86 11.16
CA LEU A 138 -24.04 4.48 12.47
C LEU A 138 -23.06 5.63 12.79
N PHE A 139 -22.60 6.34 11.79
CA PHE A 139 -21.60 7.40 11.90
C PHE A 139 -21.99 8.56 12.83
N ALA A 140 -23.29 8.81 13.06
CA ALA A 140 -23.76 9.90 13.91
C ALA A 140 -23.27 9.80 15.37
N GLY A 141 -22.89 8.59 15.83
CA GLY A 141 -22.32 8.37 17.16
C GLY A 141 -20.79 8.50 17.22
N ILE A 142 -20.12 8.76 16.10
CA ILE A 142 -18.66 8.84 16.04
C ILE A 142 -18.19 10.28 16.26
N HIS A 143 -17.23 10.43 17.18
CA HIS A 143 -16.68 11.73 17.52
C HIS A 143 -15.81 12.29 16.38
N ASP A 144 -16.00 13.57 16.07
CA ASP A 144 -15.17 14.39 15.16
C ASP A 144 -14.85 13.72 13.81
N LEU A 145 -15.89 13.44 13.03
CA LEU A 145 -15.73 12.98 11.64
C LEU A 145 -15.30 14.09 10.65
N ASN A 146 -15.14 15.33 11.11
CA ASN A 146 -14.56 16.39 10.29
C ASN A 146 -13.03 16.29 10.23
N HIS A 147 -12.41 15.67 11.23
CA HIS A 147 -10.97 15.46 11.32
C HIS A 147 -10.62 14.00 11.66
N PRO A 148 -11.13 13.03 10.88
CA PRO A 148 -10.92 11.61 11.17
C PRO A 148 -9.46 11.23 11.00
N GLY A 149 -8.95 10.39 11.90
CA GLY A 149 -7.61 9.83 11.79
C GLY A 149 -7.57 8.68 10.78
N PHE A 150 -6.45 8.55 10.07
CA PHE A 150 -6.17 7.38 9.24
C PHE A 150 -5.96 6.14 10.12
N PRO A 151 -6.40 4.96 9.66
CA PRO A 151 -6.13 3.71 10.35
C PRO A 151 -4.64 3.34 10.24
N LEU A 152 -4.18 2.58 11.22
CA LEU A 152 -2.89 1.93 11.27
C LEU A 152 -3.11 0.42 11.42
N ALA A 153 -2.28 -0.38 10.79
CA ALA A 153 -2.26 -1.83 10.98
C ALA A 153 -0.88 -2.25 11.50
N GLU A 154 -0.84 -2.84 12.69
CA GLU A 154 0.34 -3.53 13.22
C GLU A 154 0.24 -5.00 12.83
N VAL A 155 1.00 -5.39 11.80
CA VAL A 155 1.03 -6.77 11.32
C VAL A 155 2.08 -7.55 12.11
N HIS A 156 1.73 -8.76 12.57
CA HIS A 156 2.61 -9.64 13.32
C HIS A 156 3.18 -10.78 12.46
N ALA A 157 4.23 -11.44 12.99
CA ALA A 157 4.94 -12.50 12.28
C ALA A 157 4.07 -13.73 11.94
N ASP A 158 2.98 -13.94 12.65
CA ASP A 158 1.99 -15.00 12.41
C ASP A 158 0.90 -14.61 11.40
N GLY A 159 0.92 -13.37 10.92
CA GLY A 159 -0.06 -12.81 9.99
C GLY A 159 -1.24 -12.11 10.65
N SER A 160 -1.40 -12.22 11.97
CA SER A 160 -2.42 -11.43 12.69
C SER A 160 -2.11 -9.93 12.60
N ALA A 161 -3.13 -9.10 12.76
CA ALA A 161 -2.97 -7.66 12.77
C ALA A 161 -3.81 -6.98 13.83
N VAL A 162 -3.28 -5.92 14.42
CA VAL A 162 -4.02 -5.00 15.29
C VAL A 162 -4.31 -3.72 14.50
N ILE A 163 -5.58 -3.36 14.42
CA ILE A 163 -6.01 -2.12 13.78
C ILE A 163 -6.19 -1.03 14.84
N THR A 164 -5.55 0.11 14.60
CA THR A 164 -5.60 1.28 15.48
C THR A 164 -5.58 2.57 14.67
N LYS A 165 -5.43 3.70 15.31
CA LYS A 165 -5.19 5.02 14.69
C LYS A 165 -4.37 5.91 15.63
N HIS A 166 -3.85 7.01 15.13
CA HIS A 166 -3.13 7.96 15.97
C HIS A 166 -4.02 8.53 17.08
N PRO A 167 -3.52 8.60 18.31
CA PRO A 167 -4.23 9.23 19.42
C PRO A 167 -4.48 10.73 19.12
N GLY A 168 -5.58 11.26 19.66
CA GLY A 168 -5.95 12.67 19.48
C GLY A 168 -6.57 13.02 18.13
N THR A 169 -6.74 12.06 17.21
CA THR A 169 -7.47 12.26 15.96
C THR A 169 -8.95 11.88 16.11
N GLY A 170 -9.83 12.47 15.30
CA GLY A 170 -11.24 12.11 15.23
C GLY A 170 -11.48 10.74 14.60
N GLY A 171 -12.73 10.36 14.45
CA GLY A 171 -13.10 9.03 14.00
C GLY A 171 -12.94 7.96 15.09
N GLN A 172 -13.31 6.73 14.78
CA GLN A 172 -13.29 5.61 15.73
C GLN A 172 -12.85 4.32 15.02
N VAL A 173 -11.96 3.57 15.65
CA VAL A 173 -11.70 2.17 15.31
C VAL A 173 -12.50 1.28 16.24
N SER A 174 -13.39 0.47 15.69
CA SER A 174 -14.25 -0.47 16.39
C SER A 174 -14.53 -1.68 15.53
N VAL A 175 -15.06 -2.75 16.13
CA VAL A 175 -15.51 -3.92 15.37
C VAL A 175 -16.48 -3.50 14.25
N GLY A 176 -17.41 -2.59 14.55
CA GLY A 176 -18.40 -2.11 13.57
C GLY A 176 -17.77 -1.37 12.40
N THR A 177 -16.86 -0.41 12.65
CA THR A 177 -16.23 0.39 11.59
C THR A 177 -15.29 -0.45 10.74
N VAL A 178 -14.53 -1.37 11.34
CA VAL A 178 -13.64 -2.29 10.63
C VAL A 178 -14.43 -3.31 9.82
N THR A 179 -15.49 -3.90 10.40
CA THR A 179 -16.37 -4.84 9.67
C THR A 179 -17.04 -4.16 8.48
N ALA A 180 -17.54 -2.93 8.63
CA ALA A 180 -18.13 -2.19 7.52
C ALA A 180 -17.15 -2.02 6.37
N GLN A 181 -15.88 -1.75 6.66
CA GLN A 181 -14.85 -1.63 5.65
C GLN A 181 -14.47 -2.97 5.01
N LEU A 182 -14.44 -4.06 5.78
CA LEU A 182 -14.12 -5.39 5.23
C LEU A 182 -15.23 -5.96 4.34
N LEU A 183 -16.47 -5.51 4.51
CA LEU A 183 -17.62 -5.93 3.70
C LEU A 183 -17.83 -5.04 2.46
N TYR A 184 -17.12 -3.93 2.38
CA TYR A 184 -17.18 -2.99 1.25
C TYR A 184 -16.42 -3.55 0.05
#